data_be8d11f43fbfd23291026bec3bec94ad
#
_entry.id   be8d11f43fbfd23291026bec3bec94ad
#
_cell.length_a   1.000
_cell.length_b   1.000
_cell.length_c   1.000
_cell.angle_alpha   90.00
_cell.angle_beta   90.00
_cell.angle_gamma   90.00
#
_symmetry.space_group_name_H-M   'P 1'
#
loop_
_entity.id
_entity.type
_entity.pdbx_description
1 polymer ?
#
loop_
_entity_poly.entity_id
_entity_poly.type
_entity_poly.pdbx_seq_one_letter_code
_entity_poly.pdbx_strand_id
1 'polypeptide(L)'
;MNHYTRWLELKYARDIAGLMNISEAELAFARVTHDAWRMRGDIRDILAALESVGETKCICRNEYAVHEQVGAFTNQHLNGHAGLILNPRALDLRLFLNQWASVFHIKENTTRSERQSIQFFDHQGDALLKVYATDNTDMAAWSELLARFIADEN
;
A
#
# COMPACT_ATOMS: atom_id res chain seq x y z
N MET A 1 -14.35 26.60 11.44
CA MET A 1 -14.10 25.76 10.26
C MET A 1 -15.21 24.71 10.19
N ASN A 2 -15.91 24.63 9.07
CA ASN A 2 -16.96 23.64 8.91
C ASN A 2 -16.37 22.27 8.52
N HIS A 3 -17.20 21.26 8.50
CA HIS A 3 -16.79 19.88 8.19
C HIS A 3 -16.18 19.77 6.78
N TYR A 4 -16.79 20.42 5.80
CA TYR A 4 -16.33 20.40 4.42
C TYR A 4 -14.92 20.99 4.27
N THR A 5 -14.69 22.16 4.89
CA THR A 5 -13.37 22.81 4.84
C THR A 5 -12.30 21.93 5.46
N ARG A 6 -12.61 21.24 6.56
CA ARG A 6 -11.68 20.33 7.21
C ARG A 6 -11.30 19.16 6.31
N TRP A 7 -12.25 18.62 5.55
CA TRP A 7 -11.98 17.56 4.58
C TRP A 7 -10.96 17.99 3.53
N LEU A 8 -11.10 19.22 3.03
CA LEU A 8 -10.18 19.75 2.01
C LEU A 8 -8.75 19.91 2.55
N GLU A 9 -8.58 20.06 3.84
CA GLU A 9 -7.27 20.18 4.48
C GLU A 9 -6.62 18.83 4.76
N LEU A 10 -7.38 17.77 4.85
CA LEU A 10 -6.85 16.43 5.12
C LEU A 10 -6.18 15.86 3.88
N LYS A 11 -4.89 15.54 4.00
CA LYS A 11 -4.07 15.04 2.89
C LYS A 11 -3.95 13.53 2.88
N TYR A 12 -4.14 12.88 4.03
CA TYR A 12 -3.84 11.47 4.21
C TYR A 12 -5.10 10.68 4.52
N ALA A 13 -5.21 9.48 3.90
CA ALA A 13 -6.32 8.56 4.15
C ALA A 13 -6.50 8.23 5.63
N ARG A 14 -5.39 8.13 6.39
CA ARG A 14 -5.42 7.89 7.82
C ARG A 14 -6.22 8.97 8.57
N ASP A 15 -6.01 10.23 8.22
CA ASP A 15 -6.69 11.34 8.86
C ASP A 15 -8.16 11.38 8.50
N ILE A 16 -8.48 11.12 7.23
CA ILE A 16 -9.87 11.04 6.74
C ILE A 16 -10.62 9.91 7.44
N ALA A 17 -10.01 8.72 7.51
CA ALA A 17 -10.61 7.57 8.16
C ALA A 17 -10.86 7.84 9.65
N GLY A 18 -9.90 8.45 10.34
CA GLY A 18 -10.03 8.85 11.75
C GLY A 18 -11.19 9.81 11.96
N LEU A 19 -11.35 10.81 11.09
CA LEU A 19 -12.46 11.76 11.18
C LEU A 19 -13.81 11.08 10.96
N MET A 20 -13.89 10.10 10.06
CA MET A 20 -15.11 9.33 9.79
C MET A 20 -15.36 8.22 10.80
N ASN A 21 -14.41 7.96 11.68
CA ASN A 21 -14.46 6.86 12.63
C ASN A 21 -14.59 5.49 11.95
N ILE A 22 -13.85 5.30 10.88
CA ILE A 22 -13.72 4.03 10.15
C ILE A 22 -12.25 3.65 10.01
N SER A 23 -11.96 2.42 9.61
CA SER A 23 -10.59 2.00 9.31
C SER A 23 -10.15 2.53 7.94
N GLU A 24 -8.84 2.56 7.69
CA GLU A 24 -8.32 2.91 6.37
C GLU A 24 -8.73 1.88 5.31
N ALA A 25 -8.84 0.59 5.67
CA ALA A 25 -9.31 -0.44 4.74
C ALA A 25 -10.77 -0.21 4.35
N GLU A 26 -11.63 0.18 5.29
CA GLU A 26 -13.01 0.53 5.00
C GLU A 26 -13.11 1.73 4.06
N LEU A 27 -12.26 2.72 4.25
CA LEU A 27 -12.19 3.88 3.36
C LEU A 27 -11.75 3.44 1.95
N ALA A 28 -10.72 2.60 1.83
CA ALA A 28 -10.27 2.07 0.54
C ALA A 28 -11.38 1.26 -0.14
N PHE A 29 -12.10 0.44 0.62
CA PHE A 29 -13.22 -0.35 0.10
C PHE A 29 -14.33 0.54 -0.42
N ALA A 30 -14.63 1.65 0.25
CA ALA A 30 -15.64 2.62 -0.19
C ALA A 30 -15.23 3.32 -1.50
N ARG A 31 -13.93 3.37 -1.81
CA ARG A 31 -13.40 3.98 -3.04
C ARG A 31 -13.29 3.01 -4.22
N VAL A 32 -13.63 1.74 -4.02
CA VAL A 32 -13.57 0.72 -5.09
C VAL A 32 -14.44 1.16 -6.26
N THR A 33 -13.92 0.95 -7.48
CA THR A 33 -14.44 1.40 -8.77
C THR A 33 -14.27 2.89 -9.07
N HIS A 34 -13.81 3.69 -8.12
CA HIS A 34 -13.46 5.09 -8.37
C HIS A 34 -11.95 5.25 -8.54
N ASP A 35 -11.20 5.07 -7.45
CA ASP A 35 -9.75 5.27 -7.44
C ASP A 35 -9.03 4.24 -6.57
N ALA A 36 -9.73 3.19 -6.16
CA ALA A 36 -9.16 2.05 -5.46
C ALA A 36 -9.67 0.75 -6.07
N TRP A 37 -8.82 -0.27 -6.07
CA TRP A 37 -9.13 -1.61 -6.58
C TRP A 37 -8.61 -2.64 -5.61
N ARG A 38 -9.48 -3.55 -5.19
CA ARG A 38 -9.06 -4.64 -4.32
C ARG A 38 -8.18 -5.62 -5.10
N MET A 39 -7.05 -5.98 -4.51
CA MET A 39 -6.16 -6.99 -5.05
C MET A 39 -6.49 -8.33 -4.42
N ARG A 40 -6.47 -9.37 -5.23
CA ARG A 40 -6.80 -10.73 -4.80
C ARG A 40 -5.64 -11.67 -5.07
N GLY A 41 -5.57 -12.73 -4.30
CA GLY A 41 -4.50 -13.69 -4.35
C GLY A 41 -3.78 -13.78 -3.03
N ASP A 42 -2.77 -14.63 -2.98
CA ASP A 42 -1.95 -14.76 -1.78
C ASP A 42 -1.08 -13.51 -1.62
N ILE A 43 -1.09 -12.95 -0.42
CA ILE A 43 -0.28 -11.77 -0.10
C ILE A 43 1.20 -12.02 -0.36
N ARG A 44 1.69 -13.25 -0.11
CA ARG A 44 3.08 -13.62 -0.41
C ARG A 44 3.38 -13.52 -1.91
N ASP A 45 2.43 -13.89 -2.77
CA ASP A 45 2.61 -13.80 -4.22
C ASP A 45 2.64 -12.35 -4.68
N ILE A 46 1.82 -11.49 -4.08
CA ILE A 46 1.83 -10.05 -4.36
C ILE A 46 3.17 -9.44 -3.94
N LEU A 47 3.65 -9.76 -2.75
CA LEU A 47 4.96 -9.30 -2.27
C LEU A 47 6.08 -9.78 -3.16
N ALA A 48 6.06 -11.07 -3.55
CA ALA A 48 7.07 -11.64 -4.44
C ALA A 48 7.08 -10.92 -5.81
N ALA A 49 5.91 -10.60 -6.34
CA ALA A 49 5.78 -9.90 -7.62
C ALA A 49 6.32 -8.46 -7.57
N LEU A 50 6.34 -7.82 -6.40
CA LEU A 50 6.90 -6.49 -6.24
C LEU A 50 8.40 -6.41 -6.55
N GLU A 51 9.11 -7.54 -6.55
CA GLU A 51 10.51 -7.55 -6.96
C GLU A 51 10.69 -7.06 -8.40
N SER A 52 9.72 -7.37 -9.28
CA SER A 52 9.82 -7.04 -10.71
C SER A 52 9.66 -5.55 -11.02
N VAL A 53 9.12 -4.76 -10.11
CA VAL A 53 8.85 -3.34 -10.38
C VAL A 53 10.04 -2.42 -10.08
N GLY A 54 11.11 -2.96 -9.51
CA GLY A 54 12.30 -2.18 -9.17
C GLY A 54 12.06 -1.24 -7.99
N GLU A 55 12.48 0.00 -8.11
CA GLU A 55 12.42 0.96 -7.00
C GLU A 55 10.98 1.30 -6.61
N THR A 56 10.74 1.28 -5.31
CA THR A 56 9.49 1.75 -4.70
C THR A 56 9.83 2.58 -3.46
N LYS A 57 8.82 3.24 -2.90
CA LYS A 57 8.92 3.90 -1.61
C LYS A 57 7.94 3.24 -0.65
N CYS A 58 8.46 2.68 0.42
CA CYS A 58 7.66 2.02 1.44
C CYS A 58 7.44 2.94 2.63
N ILE A 59 6.22 2.94 3.15
CA ILE A 59 5.86 3.71 4.34
C ILE A 59 5.21 2.77 5.35
N CYS A 60 5.75 2.76 6.57
CA CYS A 60 5.13 2.16 7.75
C CYS A 60 4.98 3.26 8.78
N ARG A 61 3.83 3.35 9.43
CA ARG A 61 3.61 4.39 10.42
C ARG A 61 2.65 3.99 11.52
N ASN A 62 2.77 4.68 12.64
CA ASN A 62 1.73 4.73 13.67
C ASN A 62 1.39 6.20 13.95
N GLU A 63 0.73 6.47 15.09
CA GLU A 63 0.33 7.85 15.45
C GLU A 63 1.52 8.75 15.77
N TYR A 64 2.68 8.18 16.07
CA TYR A 64 3.81 8.91 16.65
C TYR A 64 5.04 8.96 15.76
N ALA A 65 5.12 8.09 14.76
CA ALA A 65 6.29 8.03 13.89
C ALA A 65 5.93 7.51 12.50
N VAL A 66 6.68 7.97 11.51
CA VAL A 66 6.61 7.49 10.13
C VAL A 66 7.99 7.01 9.73
N HIS A 67 8.06 5.77 9.22
CA HIS A 67 9.27 5.24 8.61
C HIS A 67 9.07 5.17 7.10
N GLU A 68 9.95 5.83 6.35
CA GLU A 68 9.95 5.82 4.90
C GLU A 68 11.27 5.26 4.40
N GLN A 69 11.19 4.36 3.42
CA GLN A 69 12.38 3.78 2.80
C GLN A 69 12.17 3.62 1.31
N VAL A 70 13.09 4.18 0.52
CA VAL A 70 13.15 3.96 -0.93
C VAL A 70 14.03 2.75 -1.18
N GLY A 71 13.57 1.81 -2.00
CA GLY A 71 14.32 0.63 -2.35
C GLY A 71 13.51 -0.37 -3.17
N ALA A 72 14.14 -1.48 -3.50
CA ALA A 72 13.54 -2.55 -4.27
C ALA A 72 13.23 -3.76 -3.38
N PHE A 73 12.17 -4.50 -3.72
CA PHE A 73 11.75 -5.70 -3.01
C PHE A 73 12.59 -6.93 -3.41
N THR A 74 13.91 -6.80 -3.33
CA THR A 74 14.85 -7.88 -3.60
C THR A 74 15.20 -8.65 -2.34
N ASN A 75 15.82 -9.82 -2.49
CA ASN A 75 16.25 -10.67 -1.39
C ASN A 75 15.12 -11.03 -0.44
N GLN A 76 14.01 -11.49 -1.03
CA GLN A 76 12.83 -11.89 -0.28
C GLN A 76 12.92 -13.34 0.19
N HIS A 77 12.51 -13.58 1.44
CA HIS A 77 12.41 -14.90 2.04
C HIS A 77 11.05 -15.01 2.72
N LEU A 78 10.06 -15.55 2.02
CA LEU A 78 8.66 -15.52 2.43
C LEU A 78 8.11 -16.88 2.87
N ASN A 79 8.98 -17.84 3.23
CA ASN A 79 8.60 -19.23 3.44
C ASN A 79 8.12 -19.56 4.85
N GLY A 80 8.23 -18.66 5.80
CA GLY A 80 7.89 -18.92 7.20
C GLY A 80 6.72 -18.08 7.68
N HIS A 81 6.51 -18.06 8.98
CA HIS A 81 5.54 -17.18 9.64
C HIS A 81 5.93 -15.72 9.44
N ALA A 82 7.21 -15.43 9.40
CA ALA A 82 7.74 -14.11 9.08
C ALA A 82 8.26 -14.09 7.65
N GLY A 83 7.88 -13.05 6.91
CA GLY A 83 8.53 -12.74 5.64
C GLY A 83 9.72 -11.83 5.90
N LEU A 84 10.82 -12.08 5.20
CA LEU A 84 12.04 -11.28 5.33
C LEU A 84 12.39 -10.66 3.98
N ILE A 85 12.69 -9.36 4.00
CA ILE A 85 13.23 -8.63 2.86
C ILE A 85 14.53 -8.02 3.35
N LEU A 86 15.66 -8.58 2.90
CA LEU A 86 16.96 -8.39 3.54
C LEU A 86 17.91 -7.56 2.67
N ASN A 87 17.76 -6.26 2.73
CA ASN A 87 18.64 -5.33 2.04
C ASN A 87 19.17 -4.29 3.03
N PRO A 88 20.22 -4.59 3.79
CA PRO A 88 20.78 -3.65 4.76
C PRO A 88 21.07 -2.30 4.12
N ARG A 89 20.68 -1.20 4.77
CA ARG A 89 20.78 0.18 4.30
C ARG A 89 19.87 0.53 3.11
N ALA A 90 19.01 -0.40 2.72
CA ALA A 90 17.98 -0.17 1.71
C ALA A 90 16.66 -0.69 2.27
N LEU A 91 15.83 -1.35 1.45
CA LEU A 91 14.57 -1.88 1.95
C LEU A 91 14.82 -3.16 2.76
N ASP A 92 14.64 -3.06 4.07
CA ASP A 92 14.89 -4.13 5.01
C ASP A 92 13.69 -4.28 5.94
N LEU A 93 12.92 -5.35 5.78
CA LEU A 93 11.64 -5.55 6.45
C LEU A 93 11.52 -6.93 7.05
N ARG A 94 10.83 -7.01 8.20
CA ARG A 94 10.33 -8.27 8.77
C ARG A 94 8.82 -8.18 8.83
N LEU A 95 8.14 -9.15 8.19
CA LEU A 95 6.72 -9.12 7.99
C LEU A 95 6.06 -10.29 8.71
N PHE A 96 5.10 -10.00 9.58
CA PHE A 96 4.35 -11.04 10.30
C PHE A 96 3.06 -11.31 9.54
N LEU A 97 3.17 -12.14 8.50
CA LEU A 97 2.17 -12.26 7.44
C LEU A 97 0.83 -12.85 7.88
N ASN A 98 0.77 -13.53 9.01
CA ASN A 98 -0.48 -14.07 9.54
C ASN A 98 -1.48 -13.00 9.99
N GLN A 99 -1.05 -11.75 10.15
CA GLN A 99 -1.92 -10.62 10.48
C GLN A 99 -2.39 -9.83 9.27
N TRP A 100 -1.91 -10.15 8.09
CA TRP A 100 -2.21 -9.42 6.86
C TRP A 100 -3.50 -9.95 6.24
N ALA A 101 -4.46 -9.09 5.94
CA ALA A 101 -5.81 -9.48 5.58
C ALA A 101 -6.25 -9.01 4.20
N SER A 102 -5.96 -7.76 3.83
CA SER A 102 -6.44 -7.20 2.56
C SER A 102 -5.39 -6.31 1.90
N VAL A 103 -5.51 -6.19 0.58
CA VAL A 103 -4.58 -5.40 -0.24
C VAL A 103 -5.39 -4.61 -1.26
N PHE A 104 -5.04 -3.34 -1.43
CA PHE A 104 -5.67 -2.46 -2.41
C PHE A 104 -4.63 -1.74 -3.25
N HIS A 105 -4.91 -1.61 -4.54
CA HIS A 105 -4.24 -0.65 -5.40
C HIS A 105 -5.02 0.66 -5.33
N ILE A 106 -4.36 1.76 -5.06
CA ILE A 106 -4.99 3.08 -4.89
C ILE A 106 -4.30 4.10 -5.79
N LYS A 107 -5.12 4.86 -6.52
CA LYS A 107 -4.67 6.02 -7.29
C LYS A 107 -5.13 7.28 -6.59
N GLU A 108 -4.21 8.22 -6.42
CA GLU A 108 -4.51 9.50 -5.82
C GLU A 108 -4.03 10.61 -6.76
N ASN A 109 -4.93 11.55 -7.05
CA ASN A 109 -4.54 12.73 -7.82
C ASN A 109 -4.03 13.79 -6.85
N THR A 110 -2.78 14.17 -7.05
CA THR A 110 -2.19 15.29 -6.32
C THR A 110 -2.20 16.52 -7.23
N THR A 111 -1.88 17.69 -6.67
CA THR A 111 -1.78 18.92 -7.45
C THR A 111 -0.72 18.89 -8.56
N ARG A 112 0.21 17.93 -8.51
CA ARG A 112 1.33 17.81 -9.45
C ARG A 112 1.23 16.62 -10.37
N SER A 113 0.67 15.51 -9.89
CA SER A 113 0.65 14.26 -10.64
C SER A 113 -0.27 13.24 -9.99
N GLU A 114 -0.50 12.13 -10.69
CA GLU A 114 -1.15 10.97 -10.13
C GLU A 114 -0.13 10.17 -9.30
N ARG A 115 -0.54 9.76 -8.10
CA ARG A 115 0.26 8.92 -7.23
C ARG A 115 -0.40 7.56 -7.10
N GLN A 116 0.35 6.50 -7.33
CA GLN A 116 -0.14 5.13 -7.22
C GLN A 116 0.54 4.40 -6.06
N SER A 117 -0.25 3.57 -5.38
CA SER A 117 0.26 2.75 -4.28
C SER A 117 -0.43 1.40 -4.22
N ILE A 118 0.26 0.45 -3.59
CA ILE A 118 -0.31 -0.83 -3.15
C ILE A 118 -0.27 -0.80 -1.63
N GLN A 119 -1.43 -0.94 -0.99
CA GLN A 119 -1.56 -0.80 0.44
C GLN A 119 -2.08 -2.08 1.07
N PHE A 120 -1.41 -2.51 2.14
CA PHE A 120 -1.68 -3.74 2.86
C PHE A 120 -2.28 -3.41 4.22
N PHE A 121 -3.34 -4.13 4.60
CA PHE A 121 -4.09 -3.90 5.83
C PHE A 121 -4.23 -5.17 6.66
N ASP A 122 -4.33 -5.02 7.97
CA ASP A 122 -4.58 -6.13 8.88
C ASP A 122 -6.08 -6.48 8.98
N HIS A 123 -6.41 -7.41 9.89
CA HIS A 123 -7.80 -7.85 10.07
C HIS A 123 -8.71 -6.78 10.69
N GLN A 124 -8.15 -5.79 11.37
CA GLN A 124 -8.89 -4.66 11.89
C GLN A 124 -9.05 -3.52 10.86
N GLY A 125 -8.38 -3.65 9.71
CA GLY A 125 -8.40 -2.65 8.67
C GLY A 125 -7.38 -1.53 8.84
N ASP A 126 -6.41 -1.69 9.73
CA ASP A 126 -5.32 -0.74 9.89
C ASP A 126 -4.22 -0.98 8.85
N ALA A 127 -3.60 0.09 8.38
CA ALA A 127 -2.53 -0.02 7.41
C ALA A 127 -1.27 -0.62 8.04
N LEU A 128 -0.72 -1.64 7.37
CA LEU A 128 0.53 -2.28 7.76
C LEU A 128 1.70 -1.74 6.97
N LEU A 129 1.54 -1.67 5.66
CA LEU A 129 2.57 -1.25 4.73
C LEU A 129 1.90 -0.57 3.53
N LYS A 130 2.45 0.56 3.12
CA LYS A 130 2.06 1.23 1.88
C LYS A 130 3.27 1.30 0.96
N VAL A 131 3.10 0.81 -0.26
CA VAL A 131 4.16 0.74 -1.27
C VAL A 131 3.79 1.69 -2.40
N TYR A 132 4.54 2.77 -2.54
CA TYR A 132 4.30 3.80 -3.56
C TYR A 132 5.22 3.60 -4.76
N ALA A 133 4.66 3.74 -5.96
CA ALA A 133 5.45 3.88 -7.16
C ALA A 133 6.19 5.23 -7.12
N THR A 134 7.43 5.23 -7.60
CA THR A 134 8.27 6.43 -7.72
C THR A 134 8.53 6.71 -9.20
N ASP A 135 9.22 7.81 -9.48
CA ASP A 135 9.63 8.14 -10.87
C ASP A 135 10.58 7.09 -11.46
N ASN A 136 11.21 6.29 -10.62
CA ASN A 136 12.15 5.24 -11.03
C ASN A 136 11.54 3.84 -11.03
N THR A 137 10.28 3.70 -10.67
CA THR A 137 9.57 2.42 -10.72
C THR A 137 9.36 1.99 -12.17
N ASP A 138 9.55 0.71 -12.46
CA ASP A 138 9.19 0.14 -13.76
C ASP A 138 7.67 0.04 -13.86
N MET A 139 7.07 1.04 -14.51
CA MET A 139 5.61 1.15 -14.59
C MET A 139 4.99 0.10 -15.52
N ALA A 140 5.72 -0.45 -16.46
CA ALA A 140 5.26 -1.58 -17.27
C ALA A 140 5.10 -2.83 -16.39
N ALA A 141 6.09 -3.14 -15.57
CA ALA A 141 6.04 -4.25 -14.62
C ALA A 141 4.97 -4.00 -13.54
N TRP A 142 4.81 -2.76 -13.08
CA TRP A 142 3.77 -2.36 -12.14
C TRP A 142 2.38 -2.67 -12.71
N SER A 143 2.13 -2.29 -13.95
CA SER A 143 0.86 -2.54 -14.63
C SER A 143 0.58 -4.03 -14.83
N GLU A 144 1.61 -4.82 -15.16
CA GLU A 144 1.48 -6.28 -15.28
C GLU A 144 1.13 -6.92 -13.93
N LEU A 145 1.75 -6.46 -12.85
CA LEU A 145 1.45 -6.92 -11.50
C LEU A 145 -0.02 -6.63 -11.15
N LEU A 146 -0.48 -5.43 -11.42
CA LEU A 146 -1.87 -5.06 -11.16
C LEU A 146 -2.84 -5.91 -11.98
N ALA A 147 -2.56 -6.12 -13.25
CA ALA A 147 -3.41 -6.96 -14.11
C ALA A 147 -3.50 -8.40 -13.59
N ARG A 148 -2.43 -8.90 -12.98
CA ARG A 148 -2.37 -10.26 -12.44
C ARG A 148 -3.21 -10.43 -11.17
N PHE A 149 -3.31 -9.41 -10.31
CA PHE A 149 -3.90 -9.54 -8.98
C PHE A 149 -5.20 -8.76 -8.78
N ILE A 150 -5.59 -7.88 -9.69
CA ILE A 150 -6.85 -7.16 -9.57
C ILE A 150 -7.96 -8.01 -10.17
N ALA A 151 -9.03 -8.21 -9.38
CA ALA A 151 -10.19 -8.96 -9.86
C ALA A 151 -11.05 -8.11 -10.80
N ASP A 152 -11.61 -8.76 -11.83
CA ASP A 152 -12.46 -8.10 -12.82
C ASP A 152 -13.75 -7.51 -12.24
N GLU A 153 -14.11 -7.92 -11.05
CA GLU A 153 -15.36 -7.54 -10.37
C GLU A 153 -15.19 -6.36 -9.41
N ASN A 154 -14.08 -5.69 -9.43
CA ASN A 154 -13.89 -4.55 -8.58
C ASN A 154 -14.70 -3.35 -9.00
#